data_b882530dff578b834f1e5a0836f47874
#
_entry.id   b882530dff578b834f1e5a0836f47874
#
_cell.length_a   1.000
_cell.length_b   1.000
_cell.length_c   1.000
_cell.angle_alpha   90.00
_cell.angle_beta   90.00
_cell.angle_gamma   90.00
#
_symmetry.space_group_name_H-M   'P 1'
#
loop_
_entity.id
_entity.type
_entity.pdbx_description
1 polymer ?
#
loop_
_entity_poly.entity_id
_entity_poly.type
_entity_poly.pdbx_seq_one_letter_code
_entity_poly.pdbx_strand_id
1 'polypeptide(L)'
;MMKHLLTIVLCLTTLTGLAQEEKIKKSEWWNGNPSYAVPIREVNVTARRPMKEIGIQKTQLDTTVLHENIALSMADILTFNTSIFVKQYGRATLSTVAFRGTSPSHTQVTWNGMRINSPMLGMTDFSMIPSYFIDDASLLHGTSSVNEAGGGLGGAVKLSTRPADADGFNLQYTQGVGSFSTFDEFLRLTYGNDRWQTSTRVVYSSSPNDFKYRNYDKNVLILDDDHNIIGSYYPIERNKSGAYHDFHALQEVYYNTGHGDRFGLQAWYVNSKRGLPMLSVDHKENDDYLNQQREQTLRSILSWDHLREKWKVGVKAGYIHTWMAYDYERELGNGKMEKMIRSRSTINTFFGQVDGEYYLGEKWLFTATVSAHQHLVRSIDKNIIPMDNQQPTDPNGNKTKVPVGYDKGRIELSGYVSIRYRPTERLGLSIGLREEMFGSEWTPIIPAFFTDYLISKRGNLVAKASISRNYRFPTLNDLYFQPGG
;
A
#
# COMPACT_ATOMS: atom_id res chain seq x y z
N MET A 1 -7.74 3.00 27.53
CA MET A 1 -7.87 3.15 26.07
C MET A 1 -8.94 2.27 25.45
N MET A 2 -9.08 1.01 25.84
CA MET A 2 -10.12 0.09 25.33
C MET A 2 -11.58 0.51 25.63
N LYS A 3 -11.85 1.20 26.76
CA LYS A 3 -13.20 1.67 27.12
C LYS A 3 -13.73 2.78 26.20
N HIS A 4 -12.88 3.63 25.64
CA HIS A 4 -13.29 4.72 24.73
C HIS A 4 -13.52 4.24 23.29
N LEU A 5 -12.85 3.16 22.87
CA LEU A 5 -13.07 2.55 21.54
C LEU A 5 -14.45 1.87 21.48
N LEU A 6 -14.84 1.19 22.57
CA LEU A 6 -16.16 0.53 22.67
C LEU A 6 -17.30 1.57 22.64
N THR A 7 -17.08 2.75 23.23
CA THR A 7 -18.08 3.83 23.27
C THR A 7 -18.30 4.45 21.89
N ILE A 8 -17.24 4.57 21.08
CA ILE A 8 -17.34 5.10 19.71
C ILE A 8 -18.06 4.11 18.79
N VAL A 9 -17.80 2.81 18.93
CA VAL A 9 -18.52 1.78 18.18
C VAL A 9 -19.99 1.70 18.59
N LEU A 10 -20.31 1.86 19.88
CA LEU A 10 -21.69 1.84 20.39
C LEU A 10 -22.48 3.10 19.95
N CYS A 11 -21.86 4.26 19.87
CA CYS A 11 -22.52 5.49 19.38
C CYS A 11 -22.84 5.44 17.88
N LEU A 12 -22.08 4.68 17.08
CA LEU A 12 -22.37 4.49 15.66
C LEU A 12 -23.53 3.51 15.41
N THR A 13 -23.83 2.60 16.37
CA THR A 13 -24.93 1.63 16.25
C THR A 13 -26.29 2.17 16.70
N THR A 14 -26.34 3.27 17.46
CA THR A 14 -27.61 3.86 17.92
C THR A 14 -28.32 4.75 16.90
N LEU A 15 -27.70 5.08 15.76
CA LEU A 15 -28.29 5.89 14.70
C LEU A 15 -29.12 5.10 13.67
N THR A 16 -29.23 3.77 13.77
CA THR A 16 -29.97 2.92 12.81
C THR A 16 -31.31 2.40 13.32
N GLY A 17 -31.83 2.93 14.42
CA GLY A 17 -33.03 2.41 15.11
C GLY A 17 -34.39 2.95 14.61
N LEU A 18 -34.54 3.47 13.40
CA LEU A 18 -35.83 3.88 12.84
C LEU A 18 -35.95 3.44 11.36
N ALA A 19 -36.00 2.14 11.11
CA ALA A 19 -36.48 1.62 9.85
C ALA A 19 -37.91 1.10 10.05
N GLN A 20 -38.89 1.81 9.53
CA GLN A 20 -40.26 1.35 9.43
C GLN A 20 -40.34 0.17 8.43
N GLU A 21 -40.98 -0.92 8.84
CA GLU A 21 -41.34 -2.03 7.96
C GLU A 21 -42.38 -1.54 6.92
N GLU A 22 -41.96 -1.28 5.70
CA GLU A 22 -42.87 -1.22 4.56
C GLU A 22 -43.09 -2.61 3.98
N LYS A 23 -44.31 -3.10 4.09
CA LYS A 23 -44.76 -4.36 3.49
C LYS A 23 -44.58 -4.33 1.98
N ILE A 24 -43.63 -5.11 1.48
CA ILE A 24 -43.48 -5.34 0.03
C ILE A 24 -44.70 -6.05 -0.48
N LYS A 25 -45.49 -5.34 -1.28
CA LYS A 25 -46.54 -5.97 -2.11
C LYS A 25 -45.85 -6.86 -3.14
N LYS A 26 -46.06 -8.17 -3.02
CA LYS A 26 -45.71 -9.14 -4.08
C LYS A 26 -46.42 -8.68 -5.36
N SER A 27 -45.65 -8.25 -6.36
CA SER A 27 -46.19 -8.01 -7.69
C SER A 27 -46.52 -9.36 -8.35
N GLU A 28 -47.77 -9.54 -8.72
CA GLU A 28 -48.31 -10.67 -9.46
C GLU A 28 -47.83 -10.62 -10.93
N TRP A 29 -46.57 -10.99 -11.19
CA TRP A 29 -45.99 -11.03 -12.54
C TRP A 29 -45.41 -12.38 -12.93
N TRP A 30 -45.86 -13.48 -12.29
CA TRP A 30 -45.53 -14.83 -12.76
C TRP A 30 -46.79 -15.64 -12.99
N ASN A 31 -47.43 -15.44 -14.15
CA ASN A 31 -48.30 -16.44 -14.73
C ASN A 31 -47.47 -17.26 -15.71
N GLY A 32 -47.16 -18.50 -15.33
CA GLY A 32 -46.31 -19.44 -16.04
C GLY A 32 -46.82 -19.84 -17.44
N ASN A 33 -46.83 -18.91 -18.36
CA ASN A 33 -47.12 -19.17 -19.78
C ASN A 33 -45.83 -18.96 -20.60
N PRO A 34 -45.21 -20.03 -21.15
CA PRO A 34 -43.92 -19.96 -21.82
C PRO A 34 -43.93 -19.31 -23.21
N SER A 35 -45.01 -18.67 -23.62
CA SER A 35 -45.19 -18.18 -25.03
C SER A 35 -44.92 -16.69 -25.23
N TYR A 36 -44.45 -15.94 -24.26
CA TYR A 36 -43.97 -14.57 -24.48
C TYR A 36 -42.44 -14.46 -24.25
N ALA A 37 -41.67 -15.01 -25.20
CA ALA A 37 -40.30 -14.61 -25.34
C ALA A 37 -40.30 -13.15 -25.85
N VAL A 38 -40.04 -12.20 -24.94
CA VAL A 38 -39.75 -10.82 -25.34
C VAL A 38 -38.40 -10.88 -26.04
N PRO A 39 -38.31 -10.53 -27.35
CA PRO A 39 -37.01 -10.51 -28.02
C PRO A 39 -36.15 -9.41 -27.37
N ILE A 40 -35.21 -9.83 -26.55
CA ILE A 40 -34.16 -8.93 -26.02
C ILE A 40 -33.40 -8.48 -27.26
N ARG A 41 -33.46 -7.18 -27.60
CA ARG A 41 -32.59 -6.61 -28.63
C ARG A 41 -31.18 -6.90 -28.21
N GLU A 42 -30.43 -7.60 -29.07
CA GLU A 42 -29.01 -7.81 -28.92
C GLU A 42 -28.33 -6.43 -28.81
N VAL A 43 -27.93 -6.06 -27.62
CA VAL A 43 -27.13 -4.86 -27.40
C VAL A 43 -25.67 -5.25 -27.70
N ASN A 44 -25.24 -5.00 -28.94
CA ASN A 44 -23.84 -5.10 -29.30
C ASN A 44 -23.03 -4.01 -28.56
N VAL A 45 -22.56 -4.31 -27.36
CA VAL A 45 -21.62 -3.46 -26.64
C VAL A 45 -20.25 -3.62 -27.29
N THR A 46 -19.96 -2.82 -28.30
CA THR A 46 -18.59 -2.66 -28.79
C THR A 46 -17.81 -1.87 -27.76
N ALA A 47 -17.08 -2.56 -26.88
CA ALA A 47 -16.20 -1.93 -25.91
C ALA A 47 -15.09 -1.17 -26.66
N ARG A 48 -15.18 0.16 -26.75
CA ARG A 48 -14.10 1.00 -27.27
C ARG A 48 -12.97 0.99 -26.25
N ARG A 49 -11.72 0.87 -26.71
CA ARG A 49 -10.53 0.94 -25.85
C ARG A 49 -10.51 2.30 -25.11
N PRO A 50 -10.33 2.31 -23.77
CA PRO A 50 -10.36 3.54 -22.99
C PRO A 50 -9.34 4.56 -23.50
N MET A 51 -9.74 5.82 -23.69
CA MET A 51 -8.85 6.91 -24.08
C MET A 51 -7.71 7.11 -23.07
N LYS A 52 -7.97 6.87 -21.78
CA LYS A 52 -6.99 7.01 -20.71
C LYS A 52 -5.84 6.01 -20.78
N GLU A 53 -6.02 4.92 -21.51
CA GLU A 53 -5.05 3.81 -21.58
C GLU A 53 -4.22 3.81 -22.89
N ILE A 54 -4.30 4.89 -23.68
CA ILE A 54 -3.50 5.01 -24.91
C ILE A 54 -2.01 4.85 -24.58
N GLY A 55 -1.40 3.80 -25.15
CA GLY A 55 0.01 3.47 -24.98
C GLY A 55 0.44 3.08 -23.55
N ILE A 56 -0.48 3.10 -22.59
CA ILE A 56 -0.20 2.71 -21.20
C ILE A 56 0.01 1.21 -21.11
N GLN A 57 1.15 0.80 -20.55
CA GLN A 57 1.40 -0.59 -20.16
C GLN A 57 0.93 -0.80 -18.73
N LYS A 58 -0.22 -1.45 -18.58
CA LYS A 58 -0.88 -1.72 -17.31
C LYS A 58 -1.11 -3.21 -17.15
N THR A 59 -0.81 -3.75 -15.98
CA THR A 59 -1.27 -5.06 -15.52
C THR A 59 -2.36 -4.84 -14.49
N GLN A 60 -3.56 -5.37 -14.75
CA GLN A 60 -4.67 -5.34 -13.82
C GLN A 60 -4.72 -6.68 -13.09
N LEU A 61 -4.75 -6.67 -11.76
CA LEU A 61 -5.05 -7.88 -11.00
C LEU A 61 -6.53 -8.23 -11.14
N ASP A 62 -6.81 -9.51 -11.24
CA ASP A 62 -8.18 -9.99 -11.22
C ASP A 62 -8.78 -9.77 -9.82
N THR A 63 -9.96 -9.18 -9.76
CA THR A 63 -10.69 -8.96 -8.51
C THR A 63 -11.02 -10.27 -7.80
N THR A 64 -11.24 -11.35 -8.53
CA THR A 64 -11.46 -12.70 -7.98
C THR A 64 -10.24 -13.16 -7.16
N VAL A 65 -9.03 -12.94 -7.67
CA VAL A 65 -7.78 -13.29 -6.96
C VAL A 65 -7.69 -12.56 -5.61
N LEU A 66 -8.08 -11.27 -5.57
CA LEU A 66 -8.09 -10.49 -4.32
C LEU A 66 -9.12 -11.02 -3.32
N HIS A 67 -10.31 -11.38 -3.80
CA HIS A 67 -11.42 -11.84 -2.96
C HIS A 67 -11.26 -13.28 -2.45
N GLU A 68 -10.63 -14.15 -3.21
CA GLU A 68 -10.40 -15.55 -2.82
C GLU A 68 -9.20 -15.72 -1.87
N ASN A 69 -8.24 -14.78 -1.89
CA ASN A 69 -6.99 -14.88 -1.12
C ASN A 69 -6.93 -13.86 0.02
N ILE A 70 -7.99 -13.74 0.81
CA ILE A 70 -8.14 -12.73 1.87
C ILE A 70 -7.10 -12.84 2.99
N ALA A 71 -6.54 -14.03 3.23
CA ALA A 71 -5.52 -14.29 4.24
C ALA A 71 -4.10 -13.95 3.79
N LEU A 72 -3.91 -13.60 2.51
CA LEU A 72 -2.62 -13.21 1.96
C LEU A 72 -2.40 -11.69 2.07
N SER A 73 -1.13 -11.30 2.18
CA SER A 73 -0.73 -9.90 2.01
C SER A 73 -0.72 -9.51 0.54
N MET A 74 -0.71 -8.21 0.24
CA MET A 74 -0.50 -7.75 -1.13
C MET A 74 0.85 -8.17 -1.69
N ALA A 75 1.87 -8.38 -0.84
CA ALA A 75 3.16 -8.93 -1.27
C ALA A 75 3.01 -10.33 -1.88
N ASP A 76 2.26 -11.21 -1.21
CA ASP A 76 2.02 -12.57 -1.68
C ASP A 76 1.19 -12.58 -2.98
N ILE A 77 0.12 -11.78 -3.02
CA ILE A 77 -0.72 -11.64 -4.23
C ILE A 77 0.13 -11.21 -5.43
N LEU A 78 0.98 -10.20 -5.26
CA LEU A 78 1.84 -9.70 -6.33
C LEU A 78 2.87 -10.73 -6.76
N THR A 79 3.43 -11.50 -5.82
CA THR A 79 4.40 -12.56 -6.10
C THR A 79 3.81 -13.66 -6.98
N PHE A 80 2.59 -14.10 -6.66
CA PHE A 80 1.97 -15.25 -7.35
C PHE A 80 1.27 -14.87 -8.65
N ASN A 81 0.84 -13.61 -8.81
CA ASN A 81 -0.03 -13.22 -9.92
C ASN A 81 0.59 -12.19 -10.87
N THR A 82 1.84 -11.80 -10.66
CA THR A 82 2.51 -10.79 -11.51
C THR A 82 3.96 -11.17 -11.80
N SER A 83 4.54 -10.50 -12.81
CA SER A 83 5.95 -10.67 -13.18
C SER A 83 6.90 -9.67 -12.49
N ILE A 84 6.42 -8.91 -11.51
CA ILE A 84 7.28 -7.97 -10.78
C ILE A 84 8.09 -8.70 -9.71
N PHE A 85 9.26 -8.16 -9.39
CA PHE A 85 10.10 -8.72 -8.34
C PHE A 85 9.59 -8.25 -6.97
N VAL A 86 9.26 -9.21 -6.09
CA VAL A 86 8.90 -8.96 -4.70
C VAL A 86 9.98 -9.57 -3.82
N LYS A 87 10.66 -8.73 -3.03
CA LYS A 87 11.64 -9.19 -2.05
C LYS A 87 10.93 -9.35 -0.71
N GLN A 88 10.90 -10.57 -0.18
CA GLN A 88 10.28 -10.92 1.09
C GLN A 88 11.28 -11.64 1.99
N TYR A 89 11.13 -11.47 3.30
CA TYR A 89 11.93 -12.16 4.32
C TYR A 89 11.07 -13.10 5.19
N GLY A 90 9.86 -13.43 4.76
CA GLY A 90 8.87 -14.26 5.44
C GLY A 90 7.60 -13.49 5.81
N ARG A 91 6.64 -14.21 6.40
CA ARG A 91 5.34 -13.62 6.79
C ARG A 91 5.54 -12.51 7.84
N ALA A 92 4.80 -11.42 7.70
CA ALA A 92 4.84 -10.23 8.56
C ALA A 92 6.23 -9.57 8.68
N THR A 93 7.15 -9.85 7.76
CA THR A 93 8.43 -9.14 7.64
C THR A 93 8.41 -8.19 6.46
N LEU A 94 9.41 -7.32 6.38
CA LEU A 94 9.50 -6.32 5.30
C LEU A 94 9.37 -6.99 3.92
N SER A 95 8.40 -6.53 3.14
CA SER A 95 8.18 -6.99 1.77
C SER A 95 8.15 -5.79 0.83
N THR A 96 9.05 -5.76 -0.13
CA THR A 96 9.22 -4.64 -1.07
C THR A 96 9.07 -5.07 -2.51
N VAL A 97 8.59 -4.15 -3.34
CA VAL A 97 8.31 -4.37 -4.77
C VAL A 97 9.26 -3.55 -5.62
N ALA A 98 9.79 -4.18 -6.66
CA ALA A 98 10.65 -3.53 -7.63
C ALA A 98 10.28 -3.94 -9.07
N PHE A 99 10.23 -2.96 -9.97
CA PHE A 99 9.97 -3.18 -11.39
C PHE A 99 11.29 -3.31 -12.16
N ARG A 100 11.44 -4.35 -12.97
CA ARG A 100 12.53 -4.48 -13.95
C ARG A 100 13.94 -4.22 -13.38
N GLY A 101 14.23 -4.68 -12.17
CA GLY A 101 15.53 -4.53 -11.54
C GLY A 101 15.83 -3.13 -10.96
N THR A 102 14.81 -2.26 -10.85
CA THR A 102 14.97 -0.98 -10.14
C THR A 102 14.93 -1.17 -8.63
N SER A 103 15.32 -0.14 -7.87
CA SER A 103 15.18 -0.13 -6.40
C SER A 103 13.71 -0.05 -5.98
N PRO A 104 13.32 -0.62 -4.83
CA PRO A 104 11.98 -0.43 -4.26
C PRO A 104 11.55 1.03 -4.09
N SER A 105 12.50 1.93 -3.82
CA SER A 105 12.25 3.38 -3.73
C SER A 105 11.96 4.05 -5.08
N HIS A 106 12.09 3.32 -6.19
CA HIS A 106 11.70 3.76 -7.53
C HIS A 106 10.28 3.32 -7.91
N THR A 107 9.59 2.65 -7.01
CA THR A 107 8.20 2.20 -7.19
C THR A 107 7.27 3.10 -6.38
N GLN A 108 6.38 3.82 -7.07
CA GLN A 108 5.32 4.57 -6.41
C GLN A 108 4.18 3.66 -6.00
N VAL A 109 3.63 3.86 -4.82
CA VAL A 109 2.46 3.12 -4.34
C VAL A 109 1.41 4.12 -3.89
N THR A 110 0.22 3.99 -4.47
CA THR A 110 -0.92 4.86 -4.10
C THR A 110 -2.09 4.05 -3.57
N TRP A 111 -2.77 4.57 -2.57
CA TRP A 111 -4.05 4.08 -2.09
C TRP A 111 -5.11 5.17 -2.32
N ASN A 112 -6.13 4.86 -3.13
CA ASN A 112 -7.17 5.79 -3.58
C ASN A 112 -6.62 7.11 -4.17
N GLY A 113 -5.42 7.05 -4.77
CA GLY A 113 -4.71 8.19 -5.35
C GLY A 113 -3.74 8.90 -4.40
N MET A 114 -3.82 8.68 -3.09
CA MET A 114 -2.85 9.20 -2.12
C MET A 114 -1.60 8.32 -2.09
N ARG A 115 -0.42 8.91 -2.26
CA ARG A 115 0.86 8.20 -2.15
C ARG A 115 1.10 7.74 -0.71
N ILE A 116 1.39 6.45 -0.54
CA ILE A 116 1.63 5.82 0.77
C ILE A 116 3.08 5.38 0.99
N ASN A 117 3.99 5.70 0.07
CA ASN A 117 5.42 5.49 0.30
C ASN A 117 5.91 6.30 1.50
N SER A 118 6.74 5.69 2.34
CA SER A 118 7.39 6.39 3.45
C SER A 118 8.29 7.52 2.91
N PRO A 119 8.13 8.78 3.32
CA PRO A 119 9.03 9.86 2.91
C PRO A 119 10.46 9.70 3.48
N MET A 120 10.62 8.88 4.53
CA MET A 120 11.93 8.52 5.09
C MET A 120 12.68 7.54 4.20
N LEU A 121 12.00 6.46 3.78
CA LEU A 121 12.62 5.30 3.12
C LEU A 121 12.34 5.26 1.61
N GLY A 122 11.39 6.03 1.11
CA GLY A 122 10.98 6.05 -0.29
C GLY A 122 10.19 4.82 -0.74
N MET A 123 10.00 3.83 0.12
CA MET A 123 9.35 2.57 -0.22
C MET A 123 8.12 2.29 0.66
N THR A 124 7.33 1.32 0.26
CA THR A 124 6.15 0.80 0.97
C THR A 124 6.41 -0.64 1.37
N ASP A 125 6.03 -1.00 2.59
CA ASP A 125 6.02 -2.38 3.05
C ASP A 125 4.70 -3.05 2.66
N PHE A 126 4.74 -3.95 1.68
CA PHE A 126 3.58 -4.65 1.16
C PHE A 126 3.07 -5.77 2.08
N SER A 127 3.87 -6.20 3.07
CA SER A 127 3.39 -7.13 4.11
C SER A 127 2.35 -6.50 5.03
N MET A 128 2.36 -5.16 5.11
CA MET A 128 1.43 -4.35 5.91
C MET A 128 0.16 -3.94 5.16
N ILE A 129 -0.06 -4.49 3.97
CA ILE A 129 -1.25 -4.22 3.15
C ILE A 129 -2.06 -5.52 3.04
N PRO A 130 -3.13 -5.70 3.84
CA PRO A 130 -4.02 -6.83 3.70
C PRO A 130 -4.72 -6.81 2.32
N SER A 131 -4.70 -7.92 1.59
CA SER A 131 -5.45 -8.04 0.33
C SER A 131 -6.94 -7.78 0.53
N TYR A 132 -7.47 -8.15 1.68
CA TYR A 132 -8.88 -7.98 2.08
C TYR A 132 -9.36 -6.52 2.05
N PHE A 133 -8.44 -5.54 2.15
CA PHE A 133 -8.76 -4.11 2.08
C PHE A 133 -8.73 -3.54 0.67
N ILE A 134 -8.28 -4.31 -0.32
CA ILE A 134 -8.07 -3.84 -1.68
C ILE A 134 -9.09 -4.49 -2.61
N ASP A 135 -9.89 -3.66 -3.28
CA ASP A 135 -10.88 -4.12 -4.25
C ASP A 135 -10.37 -4.04 -5.69
N ASP A 136 -9.32 -3.25 -5.94
CA ASP A 136 -8.71 -3.08 -7.25
C ASP A 136 -7.22 -2.79 -7.10
N ALA A 137 -6.39 -3.54 -7.83
CA ALA A 137 -4.96 -3.32 -7.86
C ALA A 137 -4.45 -3.32 -9.29
N SER A 138 -3.71 -2.28 -9.67
CA SER A 138 -3.12 -2.16 -10.99
C SER A 138 -1.67 -1.73 -10.95
N LEU A 139 -0.87 -2.29 -11.85
CA LEU A 139 0.55 -2.04 -12.00
C LEU A 139 0.78 -1.22 -13.27
N LEU A 140 1.37 -0.06 -13.14
CA LEU A 140 1.81 0.77 -14.25
C LEU A 140 3.31 0.57 -14.46
N HIS A 141 3.69 0.13 -15.65
CA HIS A 141 5.09 -0.24 -15.94
C HIS A 141 5.88 0.93 -16.53
N GLY A 142 7.02 1.26 -15.92
CA GLY A 142 7.99 2.22 -16.43
C GLY A 142 7.37 3.59 -16.77
N THR A 143 7.46 3.99 -18.03
CA THR A 143 6.92 5.28 -18.53
C THR A 143 5.43 5.49 -18.24
N SER A 144 4.66 4.41 -18.08
CA SER A 144 3.22 4.48 -17.81
C SER A 144 2.87 5.09 -16.44
N SER A 145 3.85 5.24 -15.55
CA SER A 145 3.71 5.90 -14.24
C SER A 145 3.95 7.42 -14.28
N VAL A 146 4.12 8.02 -15.45
CA VAL A 146 4.44 9.46 -15.58
C VAL A 146 3.42 10.40 -14.94
N ASN A 147 2.18 9.99 -14.80
CA ASN A 147 1.13 10.77 -14.14
C ASN A 147 1.13 10.61 -12.59
N GLU A 148 1.96 9.73 -12.05
CA GLU A 148 2.09 9.56 -10.59
C GLU A 148 3.21 10.47 -10.07
N ALA A 149 2.87 11.40 -9.19
CA ALA A 149 3.82 12.36 -8.61
C ALA A 149 4.89 11.67 -7.77
N GLY A 150 6.12 12.23 -7.76
CA GLY A 150 7.21 11.78 -6.88
C GLY A 150 8.13 10.72 -7.48
N GLY A 151 8.11 10.52 -8.80
CA GLY A 151 9.18 9.82 -9.51
C GLY A 151 9.07 8.29 -9.57
N GLY A 152 7.95 7.76 -10.02
CA GLY A 152 7.81 6.33 -10.34
C GLY A 152 8.71 5.86 -11.48
N LEU A 153 10.03 5.88 -11.28
CA LEU A 153 11.04 5.55 -12.31
C LEU A 153 10.91 4.10 -12.78
N GLY A 154 10.65 3.17 -11.87
CA GLY A 154 10.43 1.76 -12.16
C GLY A 154 9.00 1.47 -12.60
N GLY A 155 8.05 2.15 -12.00
CA GLY A 155 6.63 1.94 -12.19
C GLY A 155 5.81 2.41 -11.00
N ALA A 156 4.50 2.13 -11.03
CA ALA A 156 3.61 2.43 -9.93
C ALA A 156 2.65 1.28 -9.64
N VAL A 157 2.31 1.09 -8.37
CA VAL A 157 1.26 0.19 -7.88
C VAL A 157 0.11 1.06 -7.40
N LYS A 158 -1.04 0.92 -8.04
CA LYS A 158 -2.27 1.64 -7.66
C LYS A 158 -3.20 0.68 -6.96
N LEU A 159 -3.48 0.96 -5.71
CA LEU A 159 -4.40 0.22 -4.86
C LEU A 159 -5.64 1.08 -4.64
N SER A 160 -6.81 0.50 -4.79
CA SER A 160 -8.04 1.22 -4.51
C SER A 160 -9.09 0.35 -3.86
N THR A 161 -9.95 1.02 -3.11
CA THR A 161 -11.18 0.48 -2.56
C THR A 161 -12.35 0.97 -3.40
N ARG A 162 -13.44 0.21 -3.41
CA ARG A 162 -14.67 0.56 -4.10
C ARG A 162 -15.82 0.65 -3.11
N PRO A 163 -16.79 1.55 -3.34
CA PRO A 163 -18.03 1.52 -2.60
C PRO A 163 -18.66 0.13 -2.72
N ALA A 164 -19.25 -0.33 -1.64
CA ALA A 164 -19.98 -1.59 -1.67
C ALA A 164 -21.22 -1.45 -2.56
N ASP A 165 -21.33 -2.27 -3.60
CA ASP A 165 -22.59 -2.49 -4.32
C ASP A 165 -23.52 -3.35 -3.46
N ALA A 166 -23.92 -2.82 -2.30
CA ALA A 166 -24.83 -3.48 -1.38
C ALA A 166 -26.15 -2.71 -1.37
N ASP A 167 -27.22 -3.42 -1.57
CA ASP A 167 -28.56 -2.92 -1.27
C ASP A 167 -28.95 -3.49 0.11
N GLY A 168 -29.12 -2.60 1.08
CA GLY A 168 -29.36 -2.98 2.47
C GLY A 168 -28.08 -3.34 3.24
N PHE A 169 -28.24 -4.12 4.29
CA PHE A 169 -27.17 -4.51 5.24
C PHE A 169 -26.63 -5.89 4.91
N ASN A 170 -25.30 -6.02 4.89
CA ASN A 170 -24.62 -7.29 4.74
C ASN A 170 -23.48 -7.41 5.78
N LEU A 171 -23.35 -8.60 6.39
CA LEU A 171 -22.29 -8.96 7.32
C LEU A 171 -21.56 -10.20 6.80
N GLN A 172 -20.25 -10.10 6.70
CA GLN A 172 -19.37 -11.23 6.40
C GLN A 172 -18.32 -11.36 7.50
N TYR A 173 -18.19 -12.54 8.05
CA TYR A 173 -17.13 -12.91 8.98
C TYR A 173 -16.41 -14.16 8.48
N THR A 174 -15.09 -14.14 8.52
CA THR A 174 -14.26 -15.29 8.14
C THR A 174 -13.15 -15.44 9.16
N GLN A 175 -12.94 -16.68 9.63
CA GLN A 175 -11.85 -17.04 10.52
C GLN A 175 -10.91 -18.02 9.83
N GLY A 176 -9.62 -17.76 9.95
CA GLY A 176 -8.54 -18.63 9.50
C GLY A 176 -7.71 -19.15 10.67
N VAL A 177 -7.31 -20.42 10.59
CA VAL A 177 -6.34 -21.01 11.51
C VAL A 177 -5.24 -21.66 10.69
N GLY A 178 -4.01 -21.54 11.15
CA GLY A 178 -2.85 -22.04 10.42
C GLY A 178 -1.77 -22.63 11.32
N SER A 179 -0.72 -23.15 10.72
CA SER A 179 0.45 -23.65 11.40
C SER A 179 1.07 -22.59 12.30
N PHE A 180 1.81 -23.02 13.33
CA PHE A 180 2.49 -22.14 14.30
C PHE A 180 1.53 -21.22 15.05
N SER A 181 0.35 -21.75 15.43
CA SER A 181 -0.72 -21.02 16.12
C SER A 181 -1.07 -19.70 15.44
N THR A 182 -1.20 -19.73 14.12
CA THR A 182 -1.65 -18.58 13.33
C THR A 182 -3.16 -18.47 13.42
N PHE A 183 -3.65 -17.27 13.72
CA PHE A 183 -5.07 -16.89 13.74
C PHE A 183 -5.25 -15.67 12.87
N ASP A 184 -6.17 -15.76 11.91
CA ASP A 184 -6.56 -14.68 11.02
C ASP A 184 -8.07 -14.46 11.15
N GLU A 185 -8.51 -13.24 11.43
CA GLU A 185 -9.91 -12.86 11.56
C GLU A 185 -10.25 -11.72 10.63
N PHE A 186 -11.35 -11.88 9.89
CA PHE A 186 -11.81 -10.93 8.88
C PHE A 186 -13.27 -10.61 9.12
N LEU A 187 -13.59 -9.33 9.26
CA LEU A 187 -14.95 -8.84 9.40
C LEU A 187 -15.20 -7.79 8.32
N ARG A 188 -16.33 -7.90 7.61
CA ARG A 188 -16.84 -6.89 6.70
C ARG A 188 -18.31 -6.62 7.00
N LEU A 189 -18.61 -5.35 7.28
CA LEU A 189 -19.96 -4.83 7.41
C LEU A 189 -20.19 -3.87 6.26
N THR A 190 -21.25 -4.05 5.50
CA THR A 190 -21.62 -3.11 4.44
C THR A 190 -23.08 -2.72 4.58
N TYR A 191 -23.36 -1.48 4.27
CA TYR A 191 -24.72 -0.97 4.12
C TYR A 191 -24.77 -0.05 2.91
N GLY A 192 -25.80 -0.19 2.10
CA GLY A 192 -26.01 0.64 0.93
C GLY A 192 -27.46 0.94 0.66
N ASN A 193 -27.68 2.08 0.04
CA ASN A 193 -28.91 2.49 -0.61
C ASN A 193 -28.56 3.45 -1.77
N ASP A 194 -29.55 4.00 -2.46
CA ASP A 194 -29.35 4.91 -3.61
C ASP A 194 -28.41 6.09 -3.34
N ARG A 195 -28.30 6.56 -2.10
CA ARG A 195 -27.53 7.75 -1.71
C ARG A 195 -26.32 7.44 -0.87
N TRP A 196 -26.44 6.52 0.08
CA TRP A 196 -25.40 6.20 1.05
C TRP A 196 -24.84 4.81 0.81
N GLN A 197 -23.54 4.70 0.87
CA GLN A 197 -22.81 3.45 0.87
C GLN A 197 -21.74 3.49 1.95
N THR A 198 -21.71 2.49 2.81
CA THR A 198 -20.70 2.39 3.85
C THR A 198 -20.12 0.99 3.92
N SER A 199 -18.84 0.89 4.23
CA SER A 199 -18.13 -0.36 4.42
C SER A 199 -17.19 -0.23 5.62
N THR A 200 -17.29 -1.15 6.56
CA THR A 200 -16.34 -1.32 7.66
C THR A 200 -15.66 -2.66 7.46
N ARG A 201 -14.33 -2.66 7.38
CA ARG A 201 -13.52 -3.89 7.28
C ARG A 201 -12.53 -3.91 8.43
N VAL A 202 -12.42 -5.07 9.07
CA VAL A 202 -11.45 -5.30 10.15
C VAL A 202 -10.68 -6.56 9.84
N VAL A 203 -9.37 -6.50 10.02
CA VAL A 203 -8.46 -7.65 9.95
C VAL A 203 -7.66 -7.71 11.24
N TYR A 204 -7.63 -8.87 11.85
CA TYR A 204 -6.68 -9.19 12.91
C TYR A 204 -5.93 -10.45 12.52
N SER A 205 -4.59 -10.39 12.61
CA SER A 205 -3.73 -11.54 12.32
C SER A 205 -2.65 -11.65 13.39
N SER A 206 -2.43 -12.86 13.90
CA SER A 206 -1.39 -13.09 14.89
C SER A 206 -0.78 -14.48 14.76
N SER A 207 0.51 -14.59 15.08
CA SER A 207 1.22 -15.86 15.16
C SER A 207 2.49 -15.71 15.98
N PRO A 208 2.87 -16.71 16.80
CA PRO A 208 4.23 -16.86 17.32
C PRO A 208 5.27 -17.06 16.22
N ASN A 209 4.87 -17.64 15.07
CA ASN A 209 5.71 -17.89 13.90
C ASN A 209 7.06 -18.55 14.26
N ASP A 210 7.02 -19.51 15.20
CA ASP A 210 8.18 -20.16 15.85
C ASP A 210 8.55 -21.50 15.20
N PHE A 211 8.43 -21.60 13.88
CA PHE A 211 8.72 -22.80 13.13
C PHE A 211 10.15 -23.33 13.38
N LYS A 212 10.29 -24.66 13.29
CA LYS A 212 11.59 -25.32 13.35
C LYS A 212 12.20 -25.39 11.97
N TYR A 213 13.51 -25.14 11.88
CA TYR A 213 14.28 -25.27 10.65
C TYR A 213 15.63 -25.91 10.94
N ARG A 214 16.22 -26.56 9.93
CA ARG A 214 17.60 -27.05 10.00
C ARG A 214 18.52 -25.92 9.59
N ASN A 215 19.41 -25.54 10.51
CA ASN A 215 20.34 -24.44 10.27
C ASN A 215 21.59 -24.98 9.53
N TYR A 216 21.62 -24.81 8.22
CA TYR A 216 22.74 -25.24 7.39
C TYR A 216 23.96 -24.32 7.47
N ASP A 217 23.84 -23.14 8.06
CA ASP A 217 24.97 -22.23 8.29
C ASP A 217 25.77 -22.59 9.55
N LYS A 218 25.24 -23.50 10.37
CA LYS A 218 25.84 -23.99 11.60
C LYS A 218 26.25 -25.45 11.41
N ASN A 219 27.55 -25.71 11.46
CA ASN A 219 28.05 -27.09 11.52
C ASN A 219 28.57 -27.37 12.93
N VAL A 220 27.84 -28.19 13.69
CA VAL A 220 28.21 -28.60 15.04
C VAL A 220 29.08 -29.84 14.96
N LEU A 221 30.30 -29.73 15.46
CA LEU A 221 31.27 -30.84 15.47
C LEU A 221 30.94 -31.79 16.63
N ILE A 222 31.00 -33.07 16.37
CA ILE A 222 30.94 -34.13 17.37
C ILE A 222 32.37 -34.52 17.67
N LEU A 223 32.76 -34.38 18.95
CA LEU A 223 34.09 -34.72 19.41
C LEU A 223 34.03 -36.00 20.26
N ASP A 224 35.06 -36.84 20.20
CA ASP A 224 35.27 -37.94 21.15
C ASP A 224 35.87 -37.40 22.48
N ASP A 225 36.12 -38.33 23.44
CA ASP A 225 36.68 -38.00 24.75
C ASP A 225 38.11 -37.41 24.65
N ASP A 226 38.80 -37.68 23.55
CA ASP A 226 40.15 -37.17 23.24
C ASP A 226 40.12 -35.87 22.41
N HIS A 227 38.93 -35.25 22.25
CA HIS A 227 38.70 -34.03 21.45
C HIS A 227 38.98 -34.16 19.96
N ASN A 228 38.98 -35.39 19.40
CA ASN A 228 39.07 -35.61 17.95
C ASN A 228 37.70 -35.47 17.32
N ILE A 229 37.60 -34.90 16.13
CA ILE A 229 36.37 -34.76 15.39
C ILE A 229 35.94 -36.13 14.83
N ILE A 230 34.82 -36.70 15.33
CA ILE A 230 34.28 -37.96 14.89
C ILE A 230 33.03 -37.80 14.00
N GLY A 231 32.52 -36.57 13.84
CA GLY A 231 31.40 -36.27 12.98
C GLY A 231 30.97 -34.82 13.05
N SER A 232 29.93 -34.51 12.30
CA SER A 232 29.27 -33.20 12.38
C SER A 232 27.80 -33.29 12.00
N TYR A 233 26.99 -32.35 12.46
CA TYR A 233 25.59 -32.25 12.07
C TYR A 233 25.14 -30.80 12.01
N TYR A 234 24.04 -30.57 11.28
CA TYR A 234 23.34 -29.29 11.21
C TYR A 234 22.21 -29.29 12.24
N PRO A 235 22.19 -28.39 13.24
CA PRO A 235 21.21 -28.39 14.31
C PRO A 235 19.83 -28.00 13.80
N ILE A 236 18.78 -28.49 14.51
CA ILE A 236 17.43 -28.01 14.32
C ILE A 236 17.17 -26.88 15.32
N GLU A 237 16.90 -25.71 14.82
CA GLU A 237 16.63 -24.52 15.62
C GLU A 237 15.17 -24.06 15.44
N ARG A 238 14.72 -23.18 16.34
CA ARG A 238 13.43 -22.48 16.19
C ARG A 238 13.67 -21.06 15.70
N ASN A 239 12.75 -20.59 14.85
CA ASN A 239 12.71 -19.18 14.46
C ASN A 239 12.50 -18.32 15.71
N LYS A 240 13.45 -17.48 16.02
CA LYS A 240 13.41 -16.53 17.13
C LYS A 240 12.96 -15.17 16.61
N SER A 241 12.24 -14.41 17.43
CA SER A 241 11.77 -13.07 17.05
C SER A 241 10.89 -13.02 15.79
N GLY A 242 10.11 -14.07 15.49
CA GLY A 242 9.20 -14.09 14.35
C GLY A 242 7.76 -13.74 14.67
N ALA A 243 7.41 -13.58 15.96
CA ALA A 243 6.04 -13.33 16.39
C ALA A 243 5.49 -12.00 15.87
N TYR A 244 4.20 -12.00 15.49
CA TYR A 244 3.53 -10.80 15.07
C TYR A 244 2.09 -10.71 15.57
N HIS A 245 1.59 -9.48 15.67
CA HIS A 245 0.21 -9.11 15.94
C HIS A 245 -0.13 -7.90 15.08
N ASP A 246 -1.00 -8.08 14.11
CA ASP A 246 -1.40 -7.05 13.16
C ASP A 246 -2.90 -6.80 13.26
N PHE A 247 -3.28 -5.56 13.51
CA PHE A 247 -4.66 -5.10 13.53
C PHE A 247 -4.84 -4.00 12.50
N HIS A 248 -5.82 -4.17 11.63
CA HIS A 248 -6.21 -3.18 10.65
C HIS A 248 -7.72 -2.92 10.73
N ALA A 249 -8.11 -1.66 10.61
CA ALA A 249 -9.51 -1.26 10.49
C ALA A 249 -9.64 -0.23 9.36
N LEU A 250 -10.55 -0.47 8.43
CA LEU A 250 -10.88 0.42 7.33
C LEU A 250 -12.35 0.78 7.41
N GLN A 251 -12.64 2.07 7.47
CA GLN A 251 -13.98 2.64 7.40
C GLN A 251 -14.11 3.46 6.11
N GLU A 252 -15.18 3.22 5.37
CA GLU A 252 -15.51 3.94 4.17
C GLU A 252 -16.95 4.41 4.23
N VAL A 253 -17.18 5.65 3.83
CA VAL A 253 -18.52 6.24 3.71
C VAL A 253 -18.56 7.03 2.42
N TYR A 254 -19.58 6.78 1.60
CA TYR A 254 -19.83 7.51 0.37
C TYR A 254 -21.25 8.06 0.35
N TYR A 255 -21.39 9.26 -0.19
CA TYR A 255 -22.66 9.92 -0.39
C TYR A 255 -22.79 10.38 -1.84
N ASN A 256 -23.85 9.94 -2.52
CA ASN A 256 -24.19 10.31 -3.88
C ASN A 256 -25.38 11.27 -3.86
N THR A 257 -25.24 12.44 -4.50
CA THR A 257 -26.33 13.42 -4.54
C THR A 257 -27.42 13.09 -5.57
N GLY A 258 -27.14 12.13 -6.48
CA GLY A 258 -28.01 11.82 -7.62
C GLY A 258 -27.84 12.79 -8.81
N HIS A 259 -27.06 13.87 -8.67
CA HIS A 259 -26.84 14.89 -9.70
C HIS A 259 -25.40 14.87 -10.26
N GLY A 260 -24.70 13.75 -10.12
CA GLY A 260 -23.32 13.56 -10.60
C GLY A 260 -22.24 13.93 -9.59
N ASP A 261 -22.61 14.31 -8.36
CA ASP A 261 -21.66 14.55 -7.27
C ASP A 261 -21.59 13.34 -6.35
N ARG A 262 -20.37 12.98 -5.98
CA ARG A 262 -20.07 11.94 -5.02
C ARG A 262 -19.06 12.44 -4.01
N PHE A 263 -19.38 12.33 -2.74
CA PHE A 263 -18.48 12.59 -1.62
C PHE A 263 -18.03 11.27 -1.02
N GLY A 264 -16.78 11.19 -0.61
CA GLY A 264 -16.21 9.99 0.01
C GLY A 264 -15.33 10.35 1.21
N LEU A 265 -15.44 9.58 2.28
CA LEU A 265 -14.53 9.56 3.41
C LEU A 265 -14.01 8.14 3.57
N GLN A 266 -12.69 7.99 3.55
CA GLN A 266 -12.01 6.73 3.83
C GLN A 266 -11.02 6.94 4.96
N ALA A 267 -10.99 6.02 5.93
CA ALA A 267 -10.06 6.03 7.05
C ALA A 267 -9.52 4.62 7.29
N TRP A 268 -8.21 4.44 7.20
CA TRP A 268 -7.53 3.18 7.43
C TRP A 268 -6.54 3.30 8.59
N TYR A 269 -6.82 2.57 9.66
CA TYR A 269 -5.97 2.46 10.84
C TYR A 269 -5.20 1.14 10.84
N VAL A 270 -3.93 1.20 11.23
CA VAL A 270 -3.02 0.06 11.38
C VAL A 270 -2.40 0.11 12.77
N ASN A 271 -2.33 -1.02 13.44
CA ASN A 271 -1.55 -1.21 14.65
C ASN A 271 -0.83 -2.56 14.56
N SER A 272 0.46 -2.52 14.34
CA SER A 272 1.31 -3.68 14.14
C SER A 272 2.41 -3.76 15.19
N LYS A 273 2.65 -4.97 15.67
CA LYS A 273 3.80 -5.32 16.48
C LYS A 273 4.38 -6.60 15.92
N ARG A 274 5.63 -6.55 15.46
CA ARG A 274 6.26 -7.69 14.81
C ARG A 274 7.71 -7.85 15.23
N GLY A 275 8.12 -9.09 15.44
CA GLY A 275 9.51 -9.49 15.53
C GLY A 275 10.15 -9.51 14.14
N LEU A 276 11.43 -9.22 14.10
CA LEU A 276 12.25 -9.26 12.88
C LEU A 276 13.32 -10.34 13.09
N PRO A 277 13.19 -11.54 12.50
CA PRO A 277 14.19 -12.59 12.61
C PRO A 277 15.53 -12.10 12.07
N MET A 278 16.61 -12.41 12.76
CA MET A 278 17.96 -12.19 12.25
C MET A 278 18.38 -13.35 11.36
N LEU A 279 19.33 -13.10 10.46
CA LEU A 279 19.97 -14.17 9.71
C LEU A 279 20.75 -15.07 10.68
N SER A 280 20.74 -16.38 10.42
CA SER A 280 21.36 -17.39 11.29
C SER A 280 22.86 -17.18 11.51
N VAL A 281 23.54 -16.55 10.55
CA VAL A 281 24.97 -16.21 10.62
C VAL A 281 25.29 -15.04 11.55
N ASP A 282 24.27 -14.21 11.88
CA ASP A 282 24.48 -12.96 12.63
C ASP A 282 24.38 -13.15 14.15
N HIS A 283 24.03 -14.36 14.64
CA HIS A 283 23.92 -14.66 16.06
C HIS A 283 24.58 -16.00 16.42
N LYS A 284 25.18 -16.03 17.61
CA LYS A 284 25.74 -17.26 18.19
C LYS A 284 24.62 -18.12 18.80
N GLU A 285 24.92 -19.40 19.04
CA GLU A 285 23.96 -20.43 19.46
C GLU A 285 23.11 -20.06 20.69
N ASN A 286 23.70 -19.37 21.66
CA ASN A 286 23.07 -19.04 22.95
C ASN A 286 22.75 -17.55 23.11
N ASP A 287 22.93 -16.73 22.06
CA ASP A 287 22.64 -15.30 22.17
C ASP A 287 21.13 -15.08 22.20
N ASP A 288 20.63 -14.56 23.31
CA ASP A 288 19.29 -14.01 23.35
C ASP A 288 19.27 -12.61 22.73
N TYR A 289 18.29 -12.36 21.89
CA TYR A 289 18.07 -11.06 21.29
C TYR A 289 16.59 -10.72 21.20
N LEU A 290 16.28 -9.45 21.27
CA LEU A 290 15.00 -8.86 20.91
C LEU A 290 15.20 -7.98 19.69
N ASN A 291 14.53 -8.30 18.59
CA ASN A 291 14.52 -7.51 17.38
C ASN A 291 13.07 -7.26 16.98
N GLN A 292 12.56 -6.07 17.25
CA GLN A 292 11.13 -5.79 17.21
C GLN A 292 10.82 -4.43 16.58
N GLN A 293 9.82 -4.41 15.72
CA GLN A 293 9.20 -3.20 15.20
C GLN A 293 7.76 -3.07 15.69
N ARG A 294 7.37 -1.84 16.03
CA ARG A 294 5.98 -1.46 16.32
C ARG A 294 5.61 -0.29 15.43
N GLU A 295 4.43 -0.34 14.86
CA GLU A 295 3.92 0.69 13.96
C GLU A 295 2.45 0.98 14.25
N GLN A 296 2.10 2.26 14.30
CA GLN A 296 0.73 2.74 14.31
C GLN A 296 0.59 3.75 13.18
N THR A 297 -0.33 3.48 12.26
CA THR A 297 -0.55 4.35 11.10
C THR A 297 -2.03 4.63 10.94
N LEU A 298 -2.38 5.90 10.80
CA LEU A 298 -3.70 6.35 10.35
C LEU A 298 -3.57 7.00 8.98
N ARG A 299 -4.35 6.54 8.02
CA ARG A 299 -4.50 7.14 6.69
C ARG A 299 -5.94 7.56 6.52
N SER A 300 -6.17 8.80 6.10
CA SER A 300 -7.52 9.29 5.81
C SER A 300 -7.56 10.07 4.52
N ILE A 301 -8.66 9.95 3.79
CA ILE A 301 -8.91 10.64 2.52
C ILE A 301 -10.35 11.16 2.55
N LEU A 302 -10.51 12.44 2.22
CA LEU A 302 -11.75 13.05 1.80
C LEU A 302 -11.71 13.23 0.30
N SER A 303 -12.79 12.86 -0.38
CA SER A 303 -12.89 12.99 -1.83
C SER A 303 -14.23 13.61 -2.23
N TRP A 304 -14.17 14.40 -3.30
CA TRP A 304 -15.33 14.87 -4.04
C TRP A 304 -15.08 14.60 -5.52
N ASP A 305 -15.98 13.87 -6.17
CA ASP A 305 -16.00 13.63 -7.60
C ASP A 305 -17.26 14.27 -8.18
N HIS A 306 -17.10 15.06 -9.23
CA HIS A 306 -18.19 15.60 -10.01
C HIS A 306 -18.11 15.11 -11.45
N LEU A 307 -19.16 14.42 -11.89
CA LEU A 307 -19.23 13.82 -13.21
C LEU A 307 -20.34 14.47 -14.05
N ARG A 308 -19.99 14.92 -15.24
CA ARG A 308 -20.89 15.39 -16.27
C ARG A 308 -20.59 14.67 -17.60
N GLU A 309 -21.44 14.88 -18.58
CA GLU A 309 -21.32 14.23 -19.89
C GLU A 309 -19.94 14.40 -20.54
N LYS A 310 -19.38 15.62 -20.48
CA LYS A 310 -18.13 15.96 -21.17
C LYS A 310 -16.93 16.16 -20.25
N TRP A 311 -17.14 16.28 -18.96
CA TRP A 311 -16.05 16.55 -18.04
C TRP A 311 -16.24 15.88 -16.68
N LYS A 312 -15.13 15.57 -16.08
CA LYS A 312 -15.03 15.06 -14.72
C LYS A 312 -14.04 15.91 -13.94
N VAL A 313 -14.39 16.27 -12.71
CA VAL A 313 -13.48 16.87 -11.74
C VAL A 313 -13.45 16.02 -10.50
N GLY A 314 -12.26 15.79 -9.96
CA GLY A 314 -12.05 15.14 -8.68
C GLY A 314 -11.21 16.04 -7.77
N VAL A 315 -11.59 16.14 -6.52
CA VAL A 315 -10.80 16.82 -5.49
C VAL A 315 -10.58 15.85 -4.33
N LYS A 316 -9.34 15.76 -3.86
CA LYS A 316 -8.98 14.91 -2.73
C LYS A 316 -8.15 15.68 -1.73
N ALA A 317 -8.41 15.45 -0.44
CA ALA A 317 -7.55 15.87 0.65
C ALA A 317 -7.27 14.67 1.54
N GLY A 318 -6.05 14.50 1.99
CA GLY A 318 -5.66 13.32 2.78
C GLY A 318 -4.66 13.66 3.86
N TYR A 319 -4.61 12.77 4.85
CA TYR A 319 -3.69 12.85 5.97
C TYR A 319 -3.16 11.46 6.31
N ILE A 320 -1.85 11.37 6.51
CA ILE A 320 -1.19 10.17 7.04
C ILE A 320 -0.44 10.55 8.31
N HIS A 321 -0.73 9.83 9.38
CA HIS A 321 0.06 9.85 10.60
C HIS A 321 0.67 8.47 10.83
N THR A 322 2.00 8.39 10.95
CA THR A 322 2.70 7.15 11.29
C THR A 322 3.58 7.40 12.50
N TRP A 323 3.42 6.56 13.51
CA TRP A 323 4.37 6.39 14.59
C TRP A 323 5.03 5.03 14.47
N MET A 324 6.36 5.00 14.51
CA MET A 324 7.15 3.78 14.38
C MET A 324 8.20 3.72 15.47
N ALA A 325 8.37 2.55 16.06
CA ALA A 325 9.42 2.23 17.02
C ALA A 325 10.16 0.97 16.58
N TYR A 326 11.47 1.05 16.53
CA TYR A 326 12.33 -0.10 16.33
C TYR A 326 13.25 -0.26 17.54
N ASP A 327 13.26 -1.45 18.13
CA ASP A 327 14.08 -1.82 19.28
C ASP A 327 14.88 -3.07 18.92
N TYR A 328 16.22 -2.96 19.05
CA TYR A 328 17.14 -4.08 18.98
C TYR A 328 17.93 -4.18 20.27
N GLU A 329 17.81 -5.32 20.95
CA GLU A 329 18.51 -5.65 22.19
C GLU A 329 19.24 -6.97 22.00
N ARG A 330 20.42 -7.12 22.58
CA ARG A 330 21.24 -8.33 22.50
C ARG A 330 21.88 -8.63 23.84
N GLU A 331 22.01 -9.90 24.20
CA GLU A 331 22.83 -10.34 25.32
C GLU A 331 24.32 -10.30 24.95
N LEU A 332 25.13 -9.70 25.83
CA LEU A 332 26.58 -9.59 25.65
C LEU A 332 27.38 -10.53 26.56
N GLY A 333 26.83 -11.71 26.90
CA GLY A 333 27.55 -12.78 27.61
C GLY A 333 27.54 -12.69 29.14
N ASN A 334 26.72 -11.84 29.73
CA ASN A 334 26.61 -11.65 31.18
C ASN A 334 25.18 -11.85 31.72
N GLY A 335 24.29 -12.41 30.92
CA GLY A 335 22.86 -12.56 31.22
C GLY A 335 22.07 -11.25 31.17
N LYS A 336 22.67 -10.13 30.75
CA LYS A 336 22.00 -8.84 30.57
C LYS A 336 21.74 -8.53 29.12
N MET A 337 20.48 -8.17 28.84
CA MET A 337 20.09 -7.62 27.55
C MET A 337 20.53 -6.16 27.43
N GLU A 338 21.40 -5.86 26.48
CA GLU A 338 21.80 -4.49 26.16
C GLU A 338 21.04 -3.94 24.95
N LYS A 339 20.57 -2.69 25.08
CA LYS A 339 19.87 -1.96 24.02
C LYS A 339 20.89 -1.44 23.01
N MET A 340 20.92 -2.10 21.85
CA MET A 340 21.79 -1.73 20.74
C MET A 340 21.21 -0.59 19.93
N ILE A 341 19.91 -0.69 19.56
CA ILE A 341 19.20 0.31 18.78
C ILE A 341 17.86 0.63 19.45
N ARG A 342 17.52 1.91 19.50
CA ARG A 342 16.23 2.41 19.99
C ARG A 342 15.74 3.56 19.13
N SER A 343 15.25 3.24 17.95
CA SER A 343 14.75 4.23 16.99
C SER A 343 13.28 4.55 17.22
N ARG A 344 12.94 5.83 17.09
CA ARG A 344 11.57 6.35 17.20
C ARG A 344 11.35 7.34 16.08
N SER A 345 10.32 7.10 15.28
CA SER A 345 9.98 7.95 14.14
C SER A 345 8.52 8.37 14.19
N THR A 346 8.27 9.62 13.87
CA THR A 346 6.93 10.17 13.68
C THR A 346 6.88 10.86 12.33
N ILE A 347 5.90 10.49 11.53
CA ILE A 347 5.69 11.01 10.18
C ILE A 347 4.28 11.56 10.10
N ASN A 348 4.15 12.82 9.69
CA ASN A 348 2.88 13.42 9.31
C ASN A 348 2.96 13.84 7.86
N THR A 349 2.01 13.41 7.04
CA THR A 349 1.90 13.80 5.63
C THR A 349 0.52 14.36 5.36
N PHE A 350 0.46 15.57 4.85
CA PHE A 350 -0.75 16.19 4.31
C PHE A 350 -0.71 16.08 2.79
N PHE A 351 -1.84 15.75 2.20
CA PHE A 351 -2.01 15.53 0.77
C PHE A 351 -3.19 16.33 0.25
N GLY A 352 -3.01 16.92 -0.92
CA GLY A 352 -4.08 17.55 -1.68
C GLY A 352 -3.93 17.25 -3.17
N GLN A 353 -5.04 17.01 -3.89
CA GLN A 353 -5.04 16.75 -5.31
C GLN A 353 -6.30 17.24 -5.96
N VAL A 354 -6.15 17.81 -7.16
CA VAL A 354 -7.25 18.18 -8.06
C VAL A 354 -6.99 17.52 -9.40
N ASP A 355 -7.97 16.76 -9.89
CA ASP A 355 -7.96 16.09 -11.19
C ASP A 355 -9.07 16.66 -12.07
N GLY A 356 -8.73 16.99 -13.31
CA GLY A 356 -9.68 17.44 -14.32
C GLY A 356 -9.58 16.60 -15.59
N GLU A 357 -10.73 16.24 -16.17
CA GLU A 357 -10.85 15.55 -17.44
C GLU A 357 -11.90 16.23 -18.29
N TYR A 358 -11.57 16.46 -19.57
CA TYR A 358 -12.49 17.05 -20.53
C TYR A 358 -12.49 16.27 -21.84
N TYR A 359 -13.65 15.78 -22.24
CA TYR A 359 -13.88 15.04 -23.48
C TYR A 359 -14.41 15.98 -24.57
N LEU A 360 -13.63 16.23 -25.60
CA LEU A 360 -14.06 16.96 -26.78
C LEU A 360 -14.44 15.97 -27.89
N GLY A 361 -15.73 15.69 -27.94
CA GLY A 361 -16.27 14.60 -28.76
C GLY A 361 -15.69 13.24 -28.36
N GLU A 362 -15.64 12.31 -29.31
CA GLU A 362 -15.17 10.93 -29.05
C GLU A 362 -13.67 10.75 -29.30
N LYS A 363 -12.99 11.76 -29.84
CA LYS A 363 -11.62 11.63 -30.34
C LYS A 363 -10.57 12.29 -29.44
N TRP A 364 -10.96 13.24 -28.60
CA TRP A 364 -10.02 14.01 -27.77
C TRP A 364 -10.33 13.89 -26.30
N LEU A 365 -9.29 13.72 -25.50
CA LEU A 365 -9.36 13.80 -24.05
C LEU A 365 -8.21 14.67 -23.53
N PHE A 366 -8.57 15.70 -22.79
CA PHE A 366 -7.65 16.56 -22.06
C PHE A 366 -7.69 16.16 -20.59
N THR A 367 -6.52 16.02 -19.96
CA THR A 367 -6.44 15.77 -18.52
C THR A 367 -5.47 16.74 -17.88
N ALA A 368 -5.79 17.17 -16.67
CA ALA A 368 -4.90 17.97 -15.84
C ALA A 368 -4.98 17.43 -14.40
N THR A 369 -3.83 17.32 -13.75
CA THR A 369 -3.72 16.93 -12.33
C THR A 369 -2.74 17.86 -11.65
N VAL A 370 -3.14 18.38 -10.50
CA VAL A 370 -2.25 19.11 -9.59
C VAL A 370 -2.29 18.42 -8.25
N SER A 371 -1.13 18.14 -7.68
CA SER A 371 -1.04 17.53 -6.35
C SER A 371 0.02 18.19 -5.48
N ALA A 372 -0.21 18.19 -4.18
CA ALA A 372 0.69 18.72 -3.18
C ALA A 372 0.85 17.71 -2.04
N HIS A 373 2.07 17.56 -1.53
CA HIS A 373 2.37 16.80 -0.34
C HIS A 373 3.22 17.67 0.60
N GLN A 374 2.85 17.69 1.88
CA GLN A 374 3.66 18.26 2.96
C GLN A 374 4.05 17.13 3.88
N HIS A 375 5.32 16.85 3.99
CA HIS A 375 5.87 15.86 4.91
C HIS A 375 6.51 16.55 6.11
N LEU A 376 6.21 16.08 7.32
CA LEU A 376 6.86 16.47 8.56
C LEU A 376 7.37 15.19 9.22
N VAL A 377 8.68 15.04 9.32
CA VAL A 377 9.31 13.80 9.76
C VAL A 377 10.28 14.09 10.88
N ARG A 378 10.08 13.40 11.99
CA ARG A 378 11.02 13.33 13.10
C ARG A 378 11.45 11.89 13.30
N SER A 379 12.74 11.61 13.13
CA SER A 379 13.34 10.28 13.33
C SER A 379 14.55 10.41 14.22
N ILE A 380 14.55 9.72 15.36
CA ILE A 380 15.62 9.81 16.35
C ILE A 380 15.99 8.40 16.80
N ASP A 381 17.29 8.06 16.74
CA ASP A 381 17.86 6.92 17.44
C ASP A 381 18.54 7.41 18.73
N LYS A 382 18.16 6.79 19.84
CA LYS A 382 18.65 7.18 21.17
C LYS A 382 19.93 6.45 21.59
N ASN A 383 20.34 5.42 20.86
CA ASN A 383 21.43 4.54 21.26
C ASN A 383 22.61 4.53 20.27
N ILE A 384 22.45 5.09 19.06
CA ILE A 384 23.55 5.18 18.11
C ILE A 384 24.55 6.25 18.58
N ILE A 385 25.82 5.91 18.58
CA ILE A 385 26.92 6.85 18.81
C ILE A 385 27.27 7.42 17.43
N PRO A 386 27.25 8.77 17.24
CA PRO A 386 27.73 9.37 16.01
C PRO A 386 29.15 8.91 15.68
N MET A 387 29.43 8.55 14.43
CA MET A 387 30.78 8.20 13.98
C MET A 387 31.71 9.41 13.92
N ASP A 388 31.17 10.60 14.10
CA ASP A 388 31.91 11.85 14.12
C ASP A 388 32.82 11.92 15.35
N ASN A 389 34.08 12.30 15.15
CA ASN A 389 35.10 12.43 16.24
C ASN A 389 34.75 13.52 17.27
N GLN A 390 33.62 14.21 17.11
CA GLN A 390 33.13 15.27 18.01
C GLN A 390 32.07 14.74 19.02
N GLN A 391 32.21 13.51 19.50
CA GLN A 391 31.36 13.05 20.60
C GLN A 391 31.53 13.92 21.83
N PRO A 392 30.45 14.49 22.39
CA PRO A 392 30.56 15.19 23.66
C PRO A 392 31.11 14.21 24.71
N THR A 393 32.08 14.67 25.48
CA THR A 393 32.59 13.95 26.62
C THR A 393 31.93 14.48 27.89
N ASP A 394 31.67 13.59 28.86
CA ASP A 394 31.24 13.99 30.20
C ASP A 394 32.42 14.69 30.92
N PRO A 395 32.21 15.29 32.09
CA PRO A 395 33.28 15.92 32.88
C PRO A 395 34.45 14.98 33.25
N ASN A 396 34.25 13.66 33.15
CA ASN A 396 35.22 12.62 33.43
C ASN A 396 35.97 12.15 32.18
N GLY A 397 35.70 12.76 31.02
CA GLY A 397 36.30 12.39 29.74
C GLY A 397 35.69 11.19 29.03
N ASN A 398 34.58 10.63 29.52
CA ASN A 398 33.91 9.52 28.87
C ASN A 398 33.00 10.04 27.71
N LYS A 399 33.02 9.32 26.59
CA LYS A 399 32.16 9.65 25.45
C LYS A 399 30.67 9.44 25.80
N THR A 400 29.86 10.49 25.68
CA THR A 400 28.43 10.44 25.95
C THR A 400 27.65 10.05 24.70
N LYS A 401 26.63 9.19 24.88
CA LYS A 401 25.72 8.84 23.79
C LYS A 401 24.81 10.04 23.49
N VAL A 402 24.88 10.56 22.28
CA VAL A 402 23.99 11.64 21.80
C VAL A 402 22.94 11.02 20.89
N PRO A 403 21.66 11.37 21.03
CA PRO A 403 20.65 10.94 20.08
C PRO A 403 20.98 11.40 18.67
N VAL A 404 20.97 10.46 17.71
CA VAL A 404 21.21 10.73 16.30
C VAL A 404 19.89 10.71 15.55
N GLY A 405 19.72 11.65 14.66
CA GLY A 405 18.50 11.71 13.86
C GLY A 405 18.23 13.11 13.33
N TYR A 406 17.03 13.28 12.81
CA TYR A 406 16.59 14.55 12.22
C TYR A 406 15.13 14.86 12.52
N ASP A 407 14.81 16.15 12.44
CA ASP A 407 13.45 16.70 12.46
C ASP A 407 13.33 17.66 11.28
N LYS A 408 12.69 17.21 10.19
CA LYS A 408 12.68 17.92 8.91
C LYS A 408 11.30 17.89 8.26
N GLY A 409 10.96 19.01 7.61
CA GLY A 409 9.79 19.14 6.75
C GLY A 409 10.18 19.26 5.28
N ARG A 410 9.29 18.79 4.40
CA ARG A 410 9.46 18.90 2.95
C ARG A 410 8.12 19.08 2.26
N ILE A 411 8.06 20.03 1.34
CA ILE A 411 6.94 20.25 0.44
C ILE A 411 7.29 19.64 -0.91
N GLU A 412 6.33 18.97 -1.54
CA GLU A 412 6.41 18.46 -2.89
C GLU A 412 5.16 18.90 -3.64
N LEU A 413 5.34 19.53 -4.81
CA LEU A 413 4.26 19.91 -5.71
C LEU A 413 4.45 19.17 -7.03
N SER A 414 3.36 18.80 -7.68
CA SER A 414 3.38 18.22 -9.02
C SER A 414 2.22 18.73 -9.85
N GLY A 415 2.52 19.17 -11.05
CA GLY A 415 1.56 19.51 -12.09
C GLY A 415 1.72 18.56 -13.27
N TYR A 416 0.64 17.98 -13.76
CA TYR A 416 0.62 17.12 -14.94
C TYR A 416 -0.52 17.53 -15.87
N VAL A 417 -0.23 17.66 -17.18
CA VAL A 417 -1.23 17.85 -18.21
C VAL A 417 -1.01 16.85 -19.33
N SER A 418 -2.10 16.37 -19.94
CA SER A 418 -1.97 15.55 -21.14
C SER A 418 -3.11 15.74 -22.12
N ILE A 419 -2.78 15.53 -23.38
CA ILE A 419 -3.70 15.53 -24.50
C ILE A 419 -3.66 14.15 -25.13
N ARG A 420 -4.82 13.53 -25.29
CA ARG A 420 -4.98 12.25 -25.93
C ARG A 420 -5.88 12.37 -27.14
N TYR A 421 -5.44 11.77 -28.23
CA TYR A 421 -6.11 11.86 -29.52
C TYR A 421 -6.24 10.47 -30.15
N ARG A 422 -7.45 10.11 -30.55
CA ARG A 422 -7.74 8.87 -31.26
C ARG A 422 -8.37 9.20 -32.63
N PRO A 423 -7.53 9.46 -33.66
CA PRO A 423 -8.00 9.82 -35.00
C PRO A 423 -8.85 8.72 -35.62
N THR A 424 -8.50 7.46 -35.37
CA THR A 424 -9.18 6.28 -35.87
C THR A 424 -9.38 5.27 -34.74
N GLU A 425 -10.23 4.29 -34.93
CA GLU A 425 -10.40 3.19 -33.95
C GLU A 425 -9.08 2.41 -33.70
N ARG A 426 -8.14 2.44 -34.64
CA ARG A 426 -6.89 1.70 -34.56
C ARG A 426 -5.77 2.44 -33.90
N LEU A 427 -5.63 3.74 -34.13
CA LEU A 427 -4.50 4.56 -33.69
C LEU A 427 -4.87 5.43 -32.49
N GLY A 428 -4.12 5.37 -31.43
CA GLY A 428 -4.15 6.29 -30.30
C GLY A 428 -2.81 7.00 -30.12
N LEU A 429 -2.86 8.30 -29.83
CA LEU A 429 -1.71 9.15 -29.56
C LEU A 429 -1.93 9.90 -28.25
N SER A 430 -0.90 10.06 -27.42
CA SER A 430 -0.96 10.86 -26.20
C SER A 430 0.37 11.59 -25.98
N ILE A 431 0.26 12.84 -25.61
CA ILE A 431 1.38 13.67 -25.16
C ILE A 431 1.06 14.14 -23.74
N GLY A 432 2.01 14.02 -22.84
CA GLY A 432 1.93 14.49 -21.47
C GLY A 432 3.14 15.33 -21.11
N LEU A 433 2.92 16.30 -20.24
CA LEU A 433 3.96 17.14 -19.63
C LEU A 433 3.74 17.14 -18.12
N ARG A 434 4.81 16.91 -17.37
CA ARG A 434 4.81 17.03 -15.93
C ARG A 434 5.94 17.93 -15.47
N GLU A 435 5.70 18.69 -14.41
CA GLU A 435 6.68 19.45 -13.68
C GLU A 435 6.50 19.23 -12.19
N GLU A 436 7.59 19.15 -11.44
CA GLU A 436 7.56 18.86 -10.02
C GLU A 436 8.49 19.80 -9.27
N MET A 437 8.08 20.15 -8.04
CA MET A 437 8.89 20.84 -7.07
C MET A 437 9.19 19.93 -5.88
N PHE A 438 10.42 19.96 -5.42
CA PHE A 438 10.92 19.18 -4.31
C PHE A 438 11.67 20.10 -3.33
N GLY A 439 11.07 20.38 -2.20
CA GLY A 439 11.55 21.43 -1.31
C GLY A 439 11.50 22.80 -1.99
N SER A 440 12.65 23.36 -2.36
CA SER A 440 12.76 24.61 -3.12
C SER A 440 13.17 24.41 -4.59
N GLU A 441 13.47 23.17 -4.99
CA GLU A 441 14.02 22.86 -6.29
C GLU A 441 12.93 22.38 -7.27
N TRP A 442 12.93 22.95 -8.48
CA TRP A 442 12.07 22.52 -9.57
C TRP A 442 12.79 21.52 -10.47
N THR A 443 12.11 20.45 -10.85
CA THR A 443 12.62 19.56 -11.89
C THR A 443 12.53 20.22 -13.25
N PRO A 444 13.41 19.87 -14.19
CA PRO A 444 13.14 20.16 -15.61
C PRO A 444 11.82 19.50 -16.03
N ILE A 445 11.14 20.12 -16.99
CA ILE A 445 9.90 19.58 -17.56
C ILE A 445 10.10 18.11 -17.97
N ILE A 446 9.15 17.27 -17.60
CA ILE A 446 9.13 15.83 -17.83
C ILE A 446 8.17 15.55 -18.98
N PRO A 447 8.64 15.44 -20.22
CA PRO A 447 7.80 15.11 -21.37
C PRO A 447 7.54 13.60 -21.40
N ALA A 448 6.36 13.23 -21.90
CA ALA A 448 5.99 11.85 -22.16
C ALA A 448 5.17 11.75 -23.44
N PHE A 449 5.49 10.75 -24.26
CA PHE A 449 4.75 10.41 -25.45
C PHE A 449 4.33 8.95 -25.40
N PHE A 450 3.08 8.69 -25.77
CA PHE A 450 2.49 7.35 -25.80
C PHE A 450 1.72 7.14 -27.10
N THR A 451 1.79 5.93 -27.63
CA THR A 451 0.99 5.53 -28.79
C THR A 451 0.54 4.08 -28.67
N ASP A 452 -0.61 3.79 -29.21
CA ASP A 452 -1.08 2.44 -29.43
C ASP A 452 -1.63 2.26 -30.86
N TYR A 453 -1.43 1.05 -31.41
CA TYR A 453 -1.96 0.67 -32.70
C TYR A 453 -2.60 -0.71 -32.64
N LEU A 454 -3.89 -0.80 -32.97
CA LEU A 454 -4.64 -2.04 -33.05
C LEU A 454 -4.31 -2.76 -34.35
N ILE A 455 -3.46 -3.78 -34.29
CA ILE A 455 -3.02 -4.59 -35.43
C ILE A 455 -4.17 -5.49 -35.91
N SER A 456 -4.81 -6.20 -34.98
CA SER A 456 -5.89 -7.14 -35.29
C SER A 456 -7.08 -6.98 -34.36
N LYS A 457 -8.27 -6.71 -34.92
CA LYS A 457 -9.53 -6.65 -34.16
C LYS A 457 -9.94 -8.05 -33.64
N ARG A 458 -9.74 -9.11 -34.44
CA ARG A 458 -10.13 -10.49 -34.06
C ARG A 458 -9.30 -11.03 -32.90
N GLY A 459 -8.00 -10.77 -32.91
CA GLY A 459 -7.07 -11.26 -31.87
C GLY A 459 -6.84 -10.24 -30.73
N ASN A 460 -7.49 -9.09 -30.74
CA ASN A 460 -7.25 -7.97 -29.81
C ASN A 460 -5.74 -7.64 -29.66
N LEU A 461 -4.97 -7.79 -30.76
CA LEU A 461 -3.53 -7.56 -30.79
C LEU A 461 -3.25 -6.06 -30.92
N VAL A 462 -2.64 -5.49 -29.90
CA VAL A 462 -2.30 -4.06 -29.82
C VAL A 462 -0.79 -3.88 -29.64
N ALA A 463 -0.15 -3.16 -30.56
CA ALA A 463 1.19 -2.65 -30.36
C ALA A 463 1.14 -1.37 -29.51
N LYS A 464 2.01 -1.24 -28.52
CA LYS A 464 2.13 -0.05 -27.67
C LYS A 464 3.57 0.42 -27.66
N ALA A 465 3.79 1.73 -27.74
CA ALA A 465 5.10 2.33 -27.58
C ALA A 465 4.99 3.59 -26.69
N SER A 466 6.02 3.84 -25.91
CA SER A 466 6.08 5.00 -25.04
C SER A 466 7.52 5.44 -24.78
N ILE A 467 7.70 6.73 -24.61
CA ILE A 467 8.95 7.34 -24.21
C ILE A 467 8.66 8.46 -23.22
N SER A 468 9.40 8.51 -22.13
CA SER A 468 9.34 9.62 -21.17
C SER A 468 10.68 9.81 -20.47
N ARG A 469 10.85 10.98 -19.89
CA ARG A 469 11.90 11.26 -18.92
C ARG A 469 11.29 11.21 -17.54
N ASN A 470 11.97 10.60 -16.56
CA ASN A 470 11.54 10.57 -15.17
C ASN A 470 12.68 10.93 -14.23
N TYR A 471 12.36 11.46 -13.06
CA TYR A 471 13.29 11.80 -12.00
C TYR A 471 12.89 11.04 -10.73
N ARG A 472 13.85 10.74 -9.87
CA ARG A 472 13.62 10.30 -8.49
C ARG A 472 14.12 11.40 -7.56
N PHE A 473 13.33 11.73 -6.58
CA PHE A 473 13.75 12.58 -5.48
C PHE A 473 14.48 11.77 -4.40
N PRO A 474 15.54 12.32 -3.77
CA PRO A 474 16.16 11.67 -2.62
C PRO A 474 15.15 11.58 -1.48
N THR A 475 15.23 10.52 -0.69
CA THR A 475 14.42 10.37 0.52
C THR A 475 14.95 11.27 1.64
N LEU A 476 14.18 11.45 2.72
CA LEU A 476 14.67 12.22 3.85
C LEU A 476 15.83 11.51 4.57
N ASN A 477 15.88 10.16 4.54
CA ASN A 477 17.03 9.43 5.04
C ASN A 477 18.27 9.62 4.14
N ASP A 478 18.11 9.62 2.81
CA ASP A 478 19.23 9.90 1.89
C ASP A 478 19.87 11.28 2.16
N LEU A 479 19.08 12.25 2.63
CA LEU A 479 19.53 13.63 2.86
C LEU A 479 20.04 13.89 4.29
N TYR A 480 19.47 13.24 5.29
CA TYR A 480 19.62 13.67 6.68
C TYR A 480 20.00 12.58 7.68
N PHE A 481 19.98 11.29 7.28
CA PHE A 481 20.35 10.21 8.19
C PHE A 481 21.85 10.01 8.19
N GLN A 482 22.54 10.44 9.26
CA GLN A 482 24.00 10.49 9.32
C GLN A 482 24.73 9.19 9.62
N PRO A 483 24.25 8.19 10.35
CA PRO A 483 24.96 6.92 10.45
C PRO A 483 24.66 6.04 9.23
N GLY A 484 25.54 6.02 8.25
CA GLY A 484 25.50 5.10 7.10
C GLY A 484 24.73 5.59 5.88
N GLY A 485 24.46 6.87 5.76
CA GLY A 485 23.93 7.53 4.56
C GLY A 485 25.01 8.25 3.79
#